data_23259e250f17e08a0ef04b1d301d7359
#
_entry.id   23259e250f17e08a0ef04b1d301d7359
#
_cell.length_a   1.000
_cell.length_b   1.000
_cell.length_c   1.000
_cell.angle_alpha   90.00
_cell.angle_beta   90.00
_cell.angle_gamma   90.00
#
_symmetry.space_group_name_H-M   'P 1'
#
loop_
_entity.id
_entity.type
_entity.pdbx_description
1 polymer ?
#
loop_
_entity_poly.entity_id
_entity_poly.type
_entity_poly.pdbx_seq_one_letter_code
_entity_poly.pdbx_strand_id
1 'polypeptide(L)'
;MTAVSNQINTGPADTRTPPRWLARRPNLVFWGIFVLLNLLLFLPSYYTYRFEVTFWPSFRGETGDNSLRWYLIKYAVIRNNADIFRLSLEWLWLISAWVFLPGLRRGWLRWLVTILYFLGFVYNIYDAIIFGIYNEYPNLYDDALLLISGIEGLTRHIGIPFYVYLTIPLAICAFFLLCARLIRQLLAAAHKEQLHWLSRAALLLLLLYSAAMVFRYAEFLDHPRIVASSIGAKLNRNLRQSYSTYQNQQLLLQAREHLPEAYDYSDFALQDRPDIYLIFVESYGDAIYQFDTLLADYLAETARLESELNGDGWQVSTIRSEAPIRGGKSWLSYTSVLFGLRVDDEAQYDVMLNSFADAHYPHLLQYLQTQGYDTQRITPLEMAEQDRPKWEQTGRFLGFDHWIFLNDMGEFNGRTYGWGPSPPDQYTISYMRDVTEADRPDTPHLYFYITHNSHLPWVEPPTVVDDWHTLADVPPQAPTGYDPYHETKEAYLQSIFYQLEMVTQIIRTGAPDALYVIVGDHQPPLRAFADYDGPATPMHIISQDAGLHELLTEYGYANGFPLGEATIKHEGFYSLFMQLLLRRFGGYDVAELPPIRPDGVDLHQLVEP
;
A
#
# COMPACT_ATOMS: atom_id res chain seq x y z
N MET A 1 72.32 -33.38 27.94
CA MET A 1 71.62 -32.23 27.30
C MET A 1 70.24 -32.71 26.97
N THR A 2 69.29 -32.33 27.80
CA THR A 2 67.95 -32.84 27.84
C THR A 2 67.07 -32.06 26.90
N ALA A 3 66.39 -32.76 25.99
CA ALA A 3 65.37 -32.18 25.08
C ALA A 3 64.01 -32.01 25.86
N VAL A 4 63.52 -30.82 25.92
CA VAL A 4 62.18 -30.48 26.49
C VAL A 4 61.14 -30.59 25.38
N SER A 5 60.28 -31.62 25.48
CA SER A 5 59.09 -31.74 24.59
C SER A 5 57.99 -30.84 25.08
N ASN A 6 57.60 -29.86 24.26
CA ASN A 6 56.40 -29.04 24.47
C ASN A 6 55.18 -29.87 24.08
N GLN A 7 54.42 -30.34 25.07
CA GLN A 7 53.06 -30.84 24.90
C GLN A 7 52.10 -29.64 24.81
N ILE A 8 51.53 -29.46 23.62
CA ILE A 8 50.39 -28.52 23.42
C ILE A 8 49.17 -29.18 24.04
N ASN A 9 48.73 -28.61 25.13
CA ASN A 9 47.53 -29.01 25.88
C ASN A 9 46.28 -28.52 25.10
N THR A 10 45.67 -29.36 24.29
CA THR A 10 44.37 -29.12 23.69
C THR A 10 43.32 -29.34 24.76
N GLY A 11 42.82 -28.25 25.33
CA GLY A 11 41.72 -28.25 26.28
C GLY A 11 40.46 -28.94 25.72
N PRO A 12 39.63 -29.54 26.56
CA PRO A 12 38.48 -30.33 26.11
C PRO A 12 37.46 -29.46 25.39
N ALA A 13 37.09 -29.86 24.18
CA ALA A 13 35.94 -29.30 23.45
C ALA A 13 34.69 -29.39 24.35
N ASP A 14 33.99 -28.27 24.54
CA ASP A 14 32.75 -28.17 25.31
C ASP A 14 31.65 -29.06 24.69
N THR A 15 31.63 -30.33 25.09
CA THR A 15 30.59 -31.31 24.79
C THR A 15 29.52 -31.23 25.86
N ARG A 16 28.71 -30.17 25.85
CA ARG A 16 27.46 -30.18 26.60
C ARG A 16 26.50 -31.17 25.96
N THR A 17 26.51 -32.39 26.48
CA THR A 17 25.58 -33.46 26.11
C THR A 17 24.14 -32.99 26.33
N PRO A 18 23.22 -33.17 25.36
CA PRO A 18 21.81 -32.82 25.53
C PRO A 18 21.21 -33.59 26.72
N PRO A 19 20.19 -33.03 27.38
CA PRO A 19 19.57 -33.68 28.54
C PRO A 19 19.16 -35.12 28.19
N ARG A 20 19.48 -36.08 29.05
CA ARG A 20 19.38 -37.55 28.82
C ARG A 20 17.99 -38.02 28.35
N TRP A 21 16.92 -37.29 28.64
CA TRP A 21 15.55 -37.64 28.20
C TRP A 21 15.31 -37.33 26.71
N LEU A 22 15.93 -36.28 26.15
CA LEU A 22 15.88 -35.93 24.72
C LEU A 22 16.60 -36.94 23.85
N ALA A 23 17.73 -37.47 24.33
CA ALA A 23 18.49 -38.51 23.64
C ALA A 23 17.72 -39.83 23.49
N ARG A 24 16.66 -40.06 24.29
CA ARG A 24 15.85 -41.30 24.27
C ARG A 24 14.70 -41.31 23.25
N ARG A 25 14.38 -40.17 22.60
CA ARG A 25 13.23 -40.04 21.66
C ARG A 25 13.58 -39.22 20.41
N PRO A 26 14.52 -39.65 19.58
CA PRO A 26 15.02 -38.85 18.46
C PRO A 26 13.97 -38.50 17.42
N ASN A 27 12.98 -39.35 17.18
CA ASN A 27 11.88 -39.06 16.25
C ASN A 27 10.97 -37.94 16.74
N LEU A 28 10.67 -37.88 18.02
CA LEU A 28 9.84 -36.82 18.59
C LEU A 28 10.57 -35.48 18.56
N VAL A 29 11.87 -35.46 18.87
CA VAL A 29 12.72 -34.27 18.76
C VAL A 29 12.81 -33.80 17.32
N PHE A 30 13.01 -34.73 16.38
CA PHE A 30 13.06 -34.43 14.95
C PHE A 30 11.76 -33.75 14.48
N TRP A 31 10.63 -34.41 14.65
CA TRP A 31 9.36 -33.86 14.17
C TRP A 31 8.92 -32.61 14.93
N GLY A 32 9.12 -32.55 16.24
CA GLY A 32 8.80 -31.38 17.05
C GLY A 32 9.55 -30.13 16.61
N ILE A 33 10.87 -30.24 16.37
CA ILE A 33 11.66 -29.10 15.88
C ILE A 33 11.37 -28.80 14.41
N PHE A 34 11.20 -29.84 13.55
CA PHE A 34 10.87 -29.66 12.15
C PHE A 34 9.56 -28.85 11.99
N VAL A 35 8.53 -29.26 12.69
CA VAL A 35 7.22 -28.57 12.66
C VAL A 35 7.32 -27.18 13.27
N LEU A 36 7.96 -27.02 14.42
CA LEU A 36 8.13 -25.71 15.06
C LEU A 36 8.81 -24.70 14.12
N LEU A 37 9.94 -25.09 13.52
CA LEU A 37 10.67 -24.19 12.62
C LEU A 37 9.90 -23.93 11.32
N ASN A 38 9.14 -24.93 10.83
CA ASN A 38 8.26 -24.73 9.68
C ASN A 38 7.12 -23.74 10.02
N LEU A 39 6.46 -23.86 11.16
CA LEU A 39 5.41 -22.93 11.61
C LEU A 39 5.92 -21.50 11.77
N LEU A 40 7.16 -21.36 12.30
CA LEU A 40 7.78 -20.04 12.46
C LEU A 40 7.97 -19.31 11.12
N LEU A 41 8.20 -20.01 10.01
CA LEU A 41 8.33 -19.38 8.70
C LEU A 41 7.04 -18.68 8.25
N PHE A 42 5.86 -19.14 8.70
CA PHE A 42 4.57 -18.57 8.33
C PHE A 42 3.97 -17.64 9.39
N LEU A 43 4.63 -17.51 10.55
CA LEU A 43 4.20 -16.62 11.62
C LEU A 43 4.15 -15.13 11.19
N PRO A 44 5.11 -14.59 10.40
CA PRO A 44 5.02 -13.22 9.91
C PRO A 44 3.73 -12.97 9.11
N SER A 45 3.42 -13.79 8.11
CA SER A 45 2.21 -13.65 7.30
C SER A 45 0.94 -13.78 8.14
N TYR A 46 0.91 -14.72 9.10
CA TYR A 46 -0.18 -14.83 10.05
C TYR A 46 -0.38 -13.55 10.87
N TYR A 47 0.67 -12.90 11.28
CA TYR A 47 0.60 -11.71 12.11
C TYR A 47 0.20 -10.46 11.32
N THR A 48 0.69 -10.31 10.10
CA THR A 48 0.41 -9.14 9.24
C THR A 48 -0.95 -9.19 8.57
N TYR A 49 -1.45 -10.40 8.22
CA TYR A 49 -2.77 -10.58 7.59
C TYR A 49 -3.89 -10.82 8.62
N ARG A 50 -3.80 -10.22 9.77
CA ARG A 50 -4.48 -10.56 11.03
C ARG A 50 -6.00 -10.59 10.99
N PHE A 51 -6.67 -9.87 10.08
CA PHE A 51 -8.12 -9.67 10.13
C PHE A 51 -8.93 -10.78 9.46
N GLU A 52 -8.38 -11.43 8.47
CA GLU A 52 -9.02 -12.59 7.82
C GLU A 52 -8.35 -13.91 8.19
N VAL A 53 -7.58 -13.89 9.25
CA VAL A 53 -6.77 -15.01 9.68
C VAL A 53 -7.40 -15.65 10.89
N THR A 54 -7.90 -16.86 10.72
CA THR A 54 -8.13 -17.74 11.86
C THR A 54 -6.86 -18.52 12.15
N PHE A 55 -6.53 -18.76 13.43
CA PHE A 55 -5.40 -19.60 13.80
C PHE A 55 -5.47 -20.99 13.13
N TRP A 56 -6.68 -21.52 12.99
CA TRP A 56 -6.94 -22.79 12.31
C TRP A 56 -7.26 -22.57 10.83
N PRO A 57 -6.90 -23.52 9.96
CA PRO A 57 -7.30 -23.51 8.56
C PRO A 57 -8.81 -23.25 8.39
N SER A 58 -9.17 -22.23 7.61
CA SER A 58 -10.57 -21.90 7.33
C SER A 58 -11.02 -22.53 6.01
N PHE A 59 -12.21 -23.09 6.04
CA PHE A 59 -12.85 -23.79 4.93
C PHE A 59 -14.25 -23.24 4.68
N ARG A 60 -14.43 -21.93 4.75
CA ARG A 60 -15.70 -21.31 4.35
C ARG A 60 -16.01 -21.74 2.92
N GLY A 61 -16.92 -22.69 2.78
CA GLY A 61 -17.36 -23.20 1.50
C GLY A 61 -18.23 -22.19 0.80
N GLU A 62 -17.88 -21.84 -0.41
CA GLU A 62 -18.91 -21.53 -1.39
C GLU A 62 -19.79 -22.77 -1.51
N THR A 63 -21.09 -22.59 -1.33
CA THR A 63 -22.11 -23.62 -1.31
C THR A 63 -22.18 -24.36 -2.65
N GLY A 64 -22.00 -25.64 -2.66
CA GLY A 64 -22.41 -26.49 -3.79
C GLY A 64 -21.69 -27.81 -3.96
N ASP A 65 -20.39 -27.91 -3.77
CA ASP A 65 -19.65 -29.17 -3.97
C ASP A 65 -19.07 -29.69 -2.64
N ASN A 66 -19.78 -30.62 -2.02
CA ASN A 66 -19.36 -31.35 -0.81
C ASN A 66 -18.57 -32.63 -1.15
N SER A 67 -17.95 -32.73 -2.33
CA SER A 67 -17.17 -33.88 -2.71
C SER A 67 -15.89 -34.04 -1.87
N LEU A 68 -15.49 -35.28 -1.62
CA LEU A 68 -14.21 -35.59 -0.98
C LEU A 68 -13.01 -34.92 -1.72
N ARG A 69 -13.10 -34.86 -3.07
CA ARG A 69 -12.11 -34.21 -3.91
C ARG A 69 -11.96 -32.71 -3.60
N TRP A 70 -13.10 -32.02 -3.41
CA TRP A 70 -13.13 -30.60 -3.07
C TRP A 70 -12.44 -30.33 -1.71
N TYR A 71 -12.79 -31.14 -0.68
CA TYR A 71 -12.15 -31.04 0.63
C TYR A 71 -10.64 -31.29 0.55
N LEU A 72 -10.20 -32.31 -0.18
CA LEU A 72 -8.76 -32.59 -0.34
C LEU A 72 -8.02 -31.44 -1.01
N ILE A 73 -8.60 -30.80 -2.01
CA ILE A 73 -7.99 -29.63 -2.66
C ILE A 73 -7.87 -28.47 -1.66
N LYS A 74 -8.93 -28.14 -0.95
CA LYS A 74 -8.94 -27.04 0.03
C LYS A 74 -7.96 -27.28 1.18
N TYR A 75 -7.87 -28.51 1.70
CA TYR A 75 -6.94 -28.83 2.79
C TYR A 75 -5.48 -28.90 2.35
N ALA A 76 -5.22 -29.43 1.16
CA ALA A 76 -3.88 -29.80 0.71
C ALA A 76 -3.28 -28.82 -0.30
N VAL A 77 -4.05 -27.94 -0.96
CA VAL A 77 -3.57 -27.09 -2.04
C VAL A 77 -3.74 -25.61 -1.69
N ILE A 78 -4.96 -25.14 -1.58
CA ILE A 78 -5.28 -23.72 -1.35
C ILE A 78 -6.31 -23.59 -0.22
N ARG A 79 -6.12 -22.62 0.67
CA ARG A 79 -7.03 -22.31 1.79
C ARG A 79 -7.61 -20.91 1.66
N ASN A 80 -8.71 -20.64 2.35
CA ASN A 80 -9.33 -19.33 2.32
C ASN A 80 -8.55 -18.29 3.15
N ASN A 81 -7.77 -18.74 4.13
CA ASN A 81 -7.01 -17.87 5.02
C ASN A 81 -5.51 -18.14 4.97
N ALA A 82 -4.74 -17.18 5.48
CA ALA A 82 -3.31 -17.29 5.70
C ALA A 82 -3.03 -17.84 7.11
N ASP A 83 -3.09 -19.16 7.29
CA ASP A 83 -2.76 -19.83 8.55
C ASP A 83 -1.30 -20.26 8.64
N ILE A 84 -0.82 -20.62 9.84
CA ILE A 84 0.55 -21.08 10.06
C ILE A 84 0.79 -22.54 9.69
N PHE A 85 -0.26 -23.34 9.48
CA PHE A 85 -0.17 -24.79 9.21
C PHE A 85 0.08 -25.07 7.73
N ARG A 86 1.11 -24.46 7.19
CA ARG A 86 1.57 -24.61 5.81
C ARG A 86 2.90 -25.35 5.77
N LEU A 87 3.37 -25.68 4.57
CA LEU A 87 4.64 -26.37 4.36
C LEU A 87 5.57 -25.53 3.50
N SER A 88 6.73 -25.16 4.04
CA SER A 88 7.81 -24.60 3.24
C SER A 88 8.52 -25.71 2.49
N LEU A 89 8.53 -25.60 1.15
CA LEU A 89 9.17 -26.60 0.29
C LEU A 89 10.66 -26.64 0.49
N GLU A 90 11.31 -25.49 0.58
CA GLU A 90 12.76 -25.40 0.77
C GLU A 90 13.19 -25.98 2.12
N TRP A 91 12.42 -25.71 3.19
CA TRP A 91 12.69 -26.30 4.49
C TRP A 91 12.59 -27.83 4.44
N LEU A 92 11.51 -28.34 3.83
CA LEU A 92 11.35 -29.79 3.62
C LEU A 92 12.51 -30.38 2.81
N TRP A 93 12.91 -29.75 1.70
CA TRP A 93 13.97 -30.25 0.82
C TRP A 93 15.34 -30.24 1.52
N LEU A 94 15.68 -29.15 2.23
CA LEU A 94 16.93 -29.06 2.98
C LEU A 94 17.07 -30.16 4.04
N ILE A 95 16.01 -30.38 4.81
CA ILE A 95 16.01 -31.39 5.87
C ILE A 95 15.97 -32.80 5.28
N SER A 96 15.20 -33.04 4.22
CA SER A 96 15.17 -34.33 3.52
C SER A 96 16.54 -34.67 2.87
N ALA A 97 17.17 -33.69 2.25
CA ALA A 97 18.52 -33.86 1.70
C ALA A 97 19.52 -34.25 2.79
N TRP A 98 19.46 -33.62 3.96
CA TRP A 98 20.29 -33.99 5.11
C TRP A 98 20.05 -35.42 5.60
N VAL A 99 18.77 -35.88 5.60
CA VAL A 99 18.41 -37.24 6.01
C VAL A 99 18.88 -38.28 5.00
N PHE A 100 18.60 -38.05 3.71
CA PHE A 100 18.81 -39.07 2.66
C PHE A 100 20.18 -39.03 1.98
N LEU A 101 20.91 -37.91 2.04
CA LEU A 101 22.20 -37.73 1.41
C LEU A 101 23.32 -37.59 2.44
N PRO A 102 23.94 -38.74 2.92
CA PRO A 102 24.96 -38.70 3.97
C PRO A 102 26.18 -37.84 3.64
N GLY A 103 26.51 -37.69 2.35
CA GLY A 103 27.62 -36.84 1.89
C GLY A 103 27.47 -35.35 2.22
N LEU A 104 26.25 -34.88 2.49
CA LEU A 104 25.98 -33.50 2.88
C LEU A 104 26.17 -33.23 4.39
N ARG A 105 26.52 -34.25 5.20
CA ARG A 105 26.64 -34.10 6.66
C ARG A 105 27.99 -33.53 7.11
N ARG A 106 28.44 -32.48 6.45
CA ARG A 106 29.68 -31.76 6.77
C ARG A 106 29.43 -30.63 7.78
N GLY A 107 30.39 -30.32 8.62
CA GLY A 107 30.27 -29.34 9.69
C GLY A 107 29.81 -27.95 9.22
N TRP A 108 30.38 -27.47 8.11
CA TRP A 108 30.04 -26.17 7.54
C TRP A 108 28.64 -26.13 6.92
N LEU A 109 28.12 -27.25 6.39
CA LEU A 109 26.76 -27.32 5.82
C LEU A 109 25.66 -27.11 6.87
N ARG A 110 25.92 -27.37 8.16
CA ARG A 110 24.99 -27.03 9.24
C ARG A 110 24.77 -25.53 9.34
N TRP A 111 25.86 -24.78 9.23
CA TRP A 111 25.77 -23.31 9.21
C TRP A 111 25.07 -22.81 7.96
N LEU A 112 25.32 -23.41 6.80
CA LEU A 112 24.61 -23.07 5.57
C LEU A 112 23.10 -23.29 5.71
N VAL A 113 22.63 -24.44 6.23
CA VAL A 113 21.23 -24.72 6.51
C VAL A 113 20.63 -23.65 7.46
N THR A 114 21.40 -23.28 8.51
CA THR A 114 20.96 -22.25 9.47
C THR A 114 20.82 -20.87 8.80
N ILE A 115 21.80 -20.49 8.00
CA ILE A 115 21.81 -19.21 7.28
C ILE A 115 20.65 -19.17 6.27
N LEU A 116 20.46 -20.22 5.48
CA LEU A 116 19.37 -20.30 4.50
C LEU A 116 17.99 -20.24 5.18
N TYR A 117 17.84 -20.95 6.29
CA TYR A 117 16.60 -20.86 7.07
C TYR A 117 16.34 -19.43 7.58
N PHE A 118 17.37 -18.79 8.16
CA PHE A 118 17.26 -17.45 8.71
C PHE A 118 16.96 -16.41 7.62
N LEU A 119 17.66 -16.48 6.48
CA LEU A 119 17.38 -15.63 5.32
C LEU A 119 15.96 -15.82 4.80
N GLY A 120 15.50 -17.09 4.73
CA GLY A 120 14.11 -17.39 4.35
C GLY A 120 13.10 -16.82 5.33
N PHE A 121 13.39 -16.84 6.63
CA PHE A 121 12.53 -16.24 7.66
C PHE A 121 12.49 -14.71 7.51
N VAL A 122 13.63 -14.05 7.33
CA VAL A 122 13.72 -12.60 7.10
C VAL A 122 12.99 -12.21 5.81
N TYR A 123 13.15 -13.00 4.75
CA TYR A 123 12.44 -12.77 3.50
C TYR A 123 10.90 -12.88 3.68
N ASN A 124 10.44 -13.87 4.45
CA ASN A 124 8.99 -13.98 4.75
C ASN A 124 8.47 -12.83 5.63
N ILE A 125 9.30 -12.20 6.49
CA ILE A 125 8.93 -10.97 7.20
C ILE A 125 8.74 -9.83 6.18
N TYR A 126 9.70 -9.66 5.30
CA TYR A 126 9.65 -8.65 4.24
C TYR A 126 8.41 -8.83 3.35
N ASP A 127 8.22 -10.03 2.78
CA ASP A 127 7.07 -10.38 1.96
C ASP A 127 5.73 -10.13 2.69
N ALA A 128 5.69 -10.47 3.98
CA ALA A 128 4.49 -10.28 4.79
C ALA A 128 4.18 -8.81 5.10
N ILE A 129 5.19 -7.98 5.33
CA ILE A 129 5.03 -6.55 5.58
C ILE A 129 4.54 -5.85 4.32
N ILE A 130 5.23 -6.02 3.19
CA ILE A 130 4.88 -5.36 1.94
C ILE A 130 3.46 -5.76 1.51
N PHE A 131 3.17 -7.05 1.46
CA PHE A 131 1.84 -7.51 1.07
C PHE A 131 0.75 -7.10 2.07
N GLY A 132 1.05 -7.10 3.36
CA GLY A 132 0.07 -6.73 4.40
C GLY A 132 -0.26 -5.25 4.47
N ILE A 133 0.66 -4.38 4.07
CA ILE A 133 0.48 -2.91 4.10
C ILE A 133 -0.04 -2.41 2.75
N TYR A 134 0.65 -2.77 1.66
CA TYR A 134 0.40 -2.19 0.34
C TYR A 134 -0.52 -3.03 -0.55
N ASN A 135 -0.91 -4.24 -0.13
CA ASN A 135 -1.63 -5.21 -0.96
C ASN A 135 -0.92 -5.52 -2.30
N GLU A 136 0.38 -5.35 -2.31
CA GLU A 136 1.26 -5.58 -3.46
C GLU A 136 2.29 -6.66 -3.15
N TYR A 137 2.78 -7.31 -4.19
CA TYR A 137 3.88 -8.25 -4.00
C TYR A 137 5.21 -7.51 -3.89
N PRO A 138 6.14 -8.00 -3.04
CA PRO A 138 7.45 -7.40 -2.89
C PRO A 138 8.19 -7.19 -4.21
N ASN A 139 8.75 -6.01 -4.35
CA ASN A 139 9.59 -5.57 -5.47
C ASN A 139 10.89 -5.01 -4.90
N LEU A 140 11.96 -5.81 -4.84
CA LEU A 140 13.19 -5.44 -4.14
C LEU A 140 13.85 -4.17 -4.68
N TYR A 141 13.71 -3.90 -5.99
CA TYR A 141 14.26 -2.70 -6.61
C TYR A 141 13.52 -1.43 -6.13
N ASP A 142 12.21 -1.48 -6.15
CA ASP A 142 11.32 -0.40 -5.73
C ASP A 142 11.31 -0.21 -4.19
N ASP A 143 11.14 -1.32 -3.47
CA ASP A 143 11.05 -1.31 -2.01
C ASP A 143 12.37 -0.86 -1.34
N ALA A 144 13.52 -1.01 -2.02
CA ALA A 144 14.79 -0.51 -1.51
C ALA A 144 14.82 1.02 -1.44
N LEU A 145 14.21 1.71 -2.39
CA LEU A 145 14.07 3.18 -2.38
C LEU A 145 13.15 3.62 -1.24
N LEU A 146 12.00 2.97 -1.09
CA LEU A 146 11.07 3.20 0.02
C LEU A 146 11.72 2.93 1.38
N LEU A 147 12.51 1.88 1.52
CA LEU A 147 13.17 1.55 2.78
C LEU A 147 14.17 2.62 3.19
N ILE A 148 14.93 3.16 2.25
CA ILE A 148 15.91 4.22 2.51
C ILE A 148 15.19 5.49 2.99
N SER A 149 14.17 5.95 2.26
CA SER A 149 13.39 7.13 2.63
C SER A 149 12.58 6.92 3.91
N GLY A 150 12.02 5.72 4.10
CA GLY A 150 11.23 5.36 5.29
C GLY A 150 12.07 5.26 6.56
N ILE A 151 13.28 4.69 6.52
CA ILE A 151 14.20 4.66 7.67
C ILE A 151 14.59 6.09 8.07
N GLU A 152 14.87 6.93 7.08
CA GLU A 152 15.19 8.34 7.32
C GLU A 152 14.03 9.07 8.01
N GLY A 153 12.80 8.90 7.52
CA GLY A 153 11.60 9.45 8.13
C GLY A 153 11.35 8.94 9.55
N LEU A 154 11.40 7.62 9.77
CA LEU A 154 11.21 7.00 11.07
C LEU A 154 12.23 7.47 12.12
N THR A 155 13.49 7.60 11.72
CA THR A 155 14.55 8.01 12.65
C THR A 155 14.46 9.49 13.02
N ARG A 156 13.92 10.34 12.14
CA ARG A 156 13.83 11.78 12.34
C ARG A 156 12.54 12.21 13.05
N HIS A 157 11.39 11.63 12.68
CA HIS A 157 10.09 12.13 13.12
C HIS A 157 9.49 11.38 14.33
N ILE A 158 9.80 10.09 14.52
CA ILE A 158 9.19 9.30 15.61
C ILE A 158 10.02 9.31 16.91
N GLY A 159 11.23 9.90 16.90
CA GLY A 159 12.04 10.00 18.10
C GLY A 159 12.30 8.65 18.77
N ILE A 160 12.71 7.64 18.00
CA ILE A 160 12.91 6.27 18.53
C ILE A 160 13.89 6.29 19.71
N PRO A 161 13.50 5.80 20.89
CA PRO A 161 14.37 5.77 22.04
C PRO A 161 15.68 5.01 21.77
N PHE A 162 16.80 5.54 22.24
CA PHE A 162 18.13 4.95 22.00
C PHE A 162 18.23 3.45 22.32
N TYR A 163 17.52 2.97 23.36
CA TYR A 163 17.53 1.55 23.71
C TYR A 163 16.94 0.65 22.62
N VAL A 164 16.05 1.14 21.73
CA VAL A 164 15.46 0.38 20.64
C VAL A 164 16.53 0.02 19.60
N TYR A 165 17.42 0.97 19.28
CA TYR A 165 18.55 0.72 18.35
C TYR A 165 19.51 -0.37 18.85
N LEU A 166 19.57 -0.59 20.17
CA LEU A 166 20.39 -1.64 20.77
C LEU A 166 19.62 -2.95 20.93
N THR A 167 18.35 -2.89 21.34
CA THR A 167 17.55 -4.10 21.64
C THR A 167 17.15 -4.87 20.40
N ILE A 168 16.84 -4.20 19.27
CA ILE A 168 16.49 -4.89 18.01
C ILE A 168 17.64 -5.78 17.49
N PRO A 169 18.87 -5.28 17.29
CA PRO A 169 19.97 -6.13 16.86
C PRO A 169 20.27 -7.29 17.84
N LEU A 170 20.16 -7.03 19.15
CA LEU A 170 20.34 -8.07 20.16
C LEU A 170 19.25 -9.14 20.07
N ALA A 171 17.99 -8.76 19.86
CA ALA A 171 16.89 -9.70 19.67
C ALA A 171 17.07 -10.54 18.38
N ILE A 172 17.51 -9.91 17.28
CA ILE A 172 17.83 -10.60 16.03
C ILE A 172 18.96 -11.62 16.25
N CYS A 173 20.04 -11.24 16.91
CA CYS A 173 21.15 -12.14 17.24
C CYS A 173 20.69 -13.29 18.13
N ALA A 174 19.90 -13.01 19.19
CA ALA A 174 19.38 -14.03 20.09
C ALA A 174 18.47 -15.03 19.34
N PHE A 175 17.60 -14.53 18.45
CA PHE A 175 16.74 -15.35 17.62
C PHE A 175 17.56 -16.22 16.64
N PHE A 176 18.56 -15.65 15.99
CA PHE A 176 19.49 -16.42 15.12
C PHE A 176 20.18 -17.55 15.89
N LEU A 177 20.71 -17.27 17.08
CA LEU A 177 21.36 -18.27 17.92
C LEU A 177 20.39 -19.37 18.38
N LEU A 178 19.13 -18.99 18.69
CA LEU A 178 18.07 -19.95 19.01
C LEU A 178 17.78 -20.88 17.82
N CYS A 179 17.59 -20.32 16.64
CA CYS A 179 17.39 -21.09 15.41
C CYS A 179 18.58 -22.02 15.13
N ALA A 180 19.82 -21.50 15.26
CA ALA A 180 21.03 -22.30 15.08
C ALA A 180 21.10 -23.49 16.06
N ARG A 181 20.69 -23.27 17.32
CA ARG A 181 20.63 -24.33 18.35
C ARG A 181 19.56 -25.37 17.99
N LEU A 182 18.35 -24.94 17.60
CA LEU A 182 17.25 -25.85 17.23
C LEU A 182 17.62 -26.66 15.97
N ILE A 183 18.13 -26.00 14.94
CA ILE A 183 18.57 -26.67 13.71
C ILE A 183 19.70 -27.67 14.01
N ARG A 184 20.69 -27.33 14.85
CA ARG A 184 21.73 -28.26 15.28
C ARG A 184 21.13 -29.51 15.96
N GLN A 185 20.11 -29.34 16.81
CA GLN A 185 19.44 -30.47 17.50
C GLN A 185 18.64 -31.32 16.50
N LEU A 186 17.90 -30.66 15.56
CA LEU A 186 17.18 -31.35 14.50
C LEU A 186 18.10 -32.20 13.63
N LEU A 187 19.18 -31.60 13.13
CA LEU A 187 20.15 -32.28 12.26
C LEU A 187 20.90 -33.40 12.99
N ALA A 188 21.10 -33.29 14.30
CA ALA A 188 21.65 -34.37 15.13
C ALA A 188 20.64 -35.53 15.26
N ALA A 189 19.34 -35.24 15.50
CA ALA A 189 18.29 -36.25 15.57
C ALA A 189 17.99 -36.90 14.20
N ALA A 190 18.32 -36.22 13.10
CA ALA A 190 18.12 -36.69 11.73
C ALA A 190 19.17 -37.77 11.28
N HIS A 191 20.01 -38.29 12.19
CA HIS A 191 20.95 -39.32 11.85
C HIS A 191 20.24 -40.60 11.43
N LYS A 192 20.71 -41.25 10.34
CA LYS A 192 20.07 -42.42 9.70
C LYS A 192 19.78 -43.56 10.68
N GLU A 193 20.63 -43.74 11.67
CA GLU A 193 20.52 -44.83 12.67
C GLU A 193 19.48 -44.51 13.77
N GLN A 194 19.10 -43.25 13.94
CA GLN A 194 18.21 -42.80 14.99
C GLN A 194 16.77 -42.56 14.52
N LEU A 195 16.59 -42.29 13.21
CA LEU A 195 15.26 -42.05 12.61
C LEU A 195 14.59 -43.40 12.27
N HIS A 196 13.43 -43.63 12.88
CA HIS A 196 12.58 -44.77 12.60
C HIS A 196 12.15 -44.79 11.13
N TRP A 197 11.95 -45.97 10.55
CA TRP A 197 11.56 -46.11 9.15
C TRP A 197 10.26 -45.36 8.80
N LEU A 198 9.26 -45.32 9.71
CA LEU A 198 8.03 -44.52 9.54
C LEU A 198 8.30 -43.02 9.35
N SER A 199 9.25 -42.44 10.08
CA SER A 199 9.64 -41.04 9.90
C SER A 199 10.26 -40.77 8.52
N ARG A 200 11.05 -41.71 8.03
CA ARG A 200 11.63 -41.64 6.67
C ARG A 200 10.54 -41.81 5.60
N ALA A 201 9.59 -42.71 5.81
CA ALA A 201 8.45 -42.90 4.90
C ALA A 201 7.56 -41.63 4.87
N ALA A 202 7.30 -41.03 6.03
CA ALA A 202 6.58 -39.75 6.09
C ALA A 202 7.30 -38.62 5.34
N LEU A 203 8.63 -38.50 5.48
CA LEU A 203 9.40 -37.51 4.68
C LEU A 203 9.31 -37.80 3.18
N LEU A 204 9.37 -39.07 2.76
CA LEU A 204 9.20 -39.44 1.34
C LEU A 204 7.80 -39.08 0.83
N LEU A 205 6.75 -39.29 1.62
CA LEU A 205 5.38 -38.88 1.26
C LEU A 205 5.27 -37.34 1.12
N LEU A 206 5.89 -36.58 2.03
CA LEU A 206 5.93 -35.14 1.92
C LEU A 206 6.73 -34.67 0.70
N LEU A 207 7.81 -35.36 0.34
CA LEU A 207 8.57 -35.07 -0.88
C LEU A 207 7.75 -35.39 -2.14
N LEU A 208 7.00 -36.48 -2.18
CA LEU A 208 6.09 -36.80 -3.28
C LEU A 208 4.97 -35.76 -3.39
N TYR A 209 4.40 -35.35 -2.25
CA TYR A 209 3.45 -34.24 -2.22
C TYR A 209 4.08 -32.95 -2.75
N SER A 210 5.29 -32.57 -2.32
CA SER A 210 5.97 -31.38 -2.80
C SER A 210 6.25 -31.44 -4.31
N ALA A 211 6.65 -32.60 -4.82
CA ALA A 211 6.84 -32.81 -6.25
C ALA A 211 5.55 -32.65 -7.04
N ALA A 212 4.44 -33.18 -6.53
CA ALA A 212 3.12 -33.02 -7.14
C ALA A 212 2.68 -31.53 -7.14
N MET A 213 2.93 -30.81 -6.05
CA MET A 213 2.65 -29.37 -5.95
C MET A 213 3.47 -28.57 -6.95
N VAL A 214 4.78 -28.80 -7.04
CA VAL A 214 5.65 -28.15 -8.03
C VAL A 214 5.21 -28.47 -9.46
N PHE A 215 4.89 -29.73 -9.76
CA PHE A 215 4.49 -30.13 -11.11
C PHE A 215 3.14 -29.56 -11.54
N ARG A 216 2.17 -29.48 -10.61
CA ARG A 216 0.78 -29.13 -10.96
C ARG A 216 0.41 -27.69 -10.66
N TYR A 217 1.08 -27.06 -9.68
CA TYR A 217 0.72 -25.75 -9.15
C TYR A 217 1.92 -24.81 -9.04
N ALA A 218 2.92 -24.94 -9.93
CA ALA A 218 4.14 -24.13 -9.90
C ALA A 218 3.87 -22.61 -9.87
N GLU A 219 2.84 -22.17 -10.61
CA GLU A 219 2.44 -20.76 -10.74
C GLU A 219 1.81 -20.19 -9.46
N PHE A 220 1.38 -21.05 -8.53
CA PHE A 220 0.72 -20.64 -7.29
C PHE A 220 1.60 -20.81 -6.04
N LEU A 221 2.84 -21.33 -6.17
CA LEU A 221 3.70 -21.63 -5.01
C LEU A 221 4.14 -20.39 -4.23
N ASP A 222 4.00 -19.23 -4.79
CA ASP A 222 4.26 -17.93 -4.18
C ASP A 222 2.98 -17.25 -3.62
N HIS A 223 1.79 -17.79 -3.94
CA HIS A 223 0.53 -17.19 -3.53
C HIS A 223 0.35 -17.26 -1.99
N PRO A 224 -0.16 -16.19 -1.34
CA PRO A 224 -0.27 -16.13 0.13
C PRO A 224 -1.20 -17.19 0.75
N ARG A 225 -2.11 -17.79 0.00
CA ARG A 225 -3.08 -18.81 0.48
C ARG A 225 -2.69 -20.25 0.14
N ILE A 226 -1.57 -20.50 -0.56
CA ILE A 226 -1.13 -21.85 -0.92
C ILE A 226 -0.62 -22.62 0.31
N VAL A 227 -0.93 -23.91 0.39
CA VAL A 227 -0.50 -24.77 1.51
C VAL A 227 0.97 -25.11 1.42
N ALA A 228 1.44 -25.47 0.22
CA ALA A 228 2.86 -25.74 -0.06
C ALA A 228 3.52 -24.49 -0.65
N SER A 229 4.13 -23.65 0.18
CA SER A 229 4.74 -22.39 -0.23
C SER A 229 6.22 -22.53 -0.53
N SER A 230 6.69 -21.82 -1.57
CA SER A 230 8.09 -21.77 -1.97
C SER A 230 8.65 -20.35 -1.85
N ILE A 231 9.70 -20.20 -1.04
CA ILE A 231 10.49 -18.96 -0.94
C ILE A 231 11.21 -18.69 -2.28
N GLY A 232 11.66 -19.75 -2.97
CA GLY A 232 12.27 -19.62 -4.28
C GLY A 232 11.31 -19.09 -5.33
N ALA A 233 10.02 -19.51 -5.32
CA ALA A 233 9.00 -18.97 -6.20
C ALA A 233 8.72 -17.48 -5.90
N LYS A 234 8.57 -17.13 -4.62
CA LYS A 234 8.42 -15.73 -4.18
C LYS A 234 9.58 -14.85 -4.61
N LEU A 235 10.83 -15.32 -4.40
CA LEU A 235 12.03 -14.60 -4.81
C LEU A 235 12.10 -14.43 -6.33
N ASN A 236 11.76 -15.47 -7.09
CA ASN A 236 11.74 -15.40 -8.56
C ASN A 236 10.71 -14.37 -9.05
N ARG A 237 9.51 -14.31 -8.45
CA ARG A 237 8.52 -13.27 -8.74
C ARG A 237 9.09 -11.88 -8.44
N ASN A 238 9.63 -11.68 -7.24
CA ASN A 238 10.25 -10.43 -6.82
C ASN A 238 11.33 -9.94 -7.81
N LEU A 239 12.24 -10.83 -8.21
CA LEU A 239 13.29 -10.50 -9.17
C LEU A 239 12.73 -10.13 -10.56
N ARG A 240 11.67 -10.80 -11.00
CA ARG A 240 11.00 -10.45 -12.27
C ARG A 240 10.33 -9.07 -12.20
N GLN A 241 9.63 -8.79 -11.11
CA GLN A 241 9.01 -7.48 -10.88
C GLN A 241 10.07 -6.39 -10.78
N SER A 242 11.13 -6.60 -9.99
CA SER A 242 12.25 -5.67 -9.88
C SER A 242 12.91 -5.37 -11.24
N TYR A 243 13.05 -6.38 -12.09
CA TYR A 243 13.59 -6.19 -13.43
C TYR A 243 12.62 -5.42 -14.34
N SER A 244 11.32 -5.71 -14.25
CA SER A 244 10.28 -4.98 -15.00
C SER A 244 10.24 -3.50 -14.59
N THR A 245 10.27 -3.21 -13.29
CA THR A 245 10.34 -1.83 -12.78
C THR A 245 11.58 -1.09 -13.28
N TYR A 246 12.75 -1.76 -13.26
CA TYR A 246 13.96 -1.18 -13.84
C TYR A 246 13.78 -0.87 -15.34
N GLN A 247 13.16 -1.78 -16.11
CA GLN A 247 12.91 -1.54 -17.54
C GLN A 247 11.94 -0.38 -17.77
N ASN A 248 10.86 -0.30 -16.99
CA ASN A 248 9.88 0.80 -17.07
C ASN A 248 10.54 2.14 -16.73
N GLN A 249 11.41 2.17 -15.73
CA GLN A 249 12.20 3.36 -15.40
C GLN A 249 13.10 3.80 -16.57
N GLN A 250 13.79 2.86 -17.23
CA GLN A 250 14.63 3.18 -18.39
C GLN A 250 13.78 3.67 -19.58
N LEU A 251 12.60 3.09 -19.78
CA LEU A 251 11.65 3.52 -20.82
C LEU A 251 11.18 4.96 -20.58
N LEU A 252 10.84 5.30 -19.33
CA LEU A 252 10.46 6.66 -18.95
C LEU A 252 11.59 7.68 -19.23
N LEU A 253 12.83 7.31 -18.90
CA LEU A 253 14.00 8.15 -19.18
C LEU A 253 14.21 8.38 -20.69
N GLN A 254 13.96 7.36 -21.51
CA GLN A 254 14.05 7.47 -22.98
C GLN A 254 12.90 8.31 -23.56
N ALA A 255 11.68 8.15 -23.05
CA ALA A 255 10.51 8.89 -23.48
C ALA A 255 10.52 10.37 -23.05
N ARG A 256 11.37 10.75 -22.11
CA ARG A 256 11.39 12.05 -21.43
C ARG A 256 11.33 13.25 -22.40
N GLU A 257 12.07 13.21 -23.50
CA GLU A 257 12.14 14.31 -24.47
C GLU A 257 10.86 14.46 -25.30
N HIS A 258 10.08 13.38 -25.44
CA HIS A 258 8.84 13.32 -26.23
C HIS A 258 7.56 13.48 -25.39
N LEU A 259 7.67 13.34 -24.07
CA LEU A 259 6.51 13.48 -23.16
C LEU A 259 5.80 14.85 -23.29
N PRO A 260 6.50 15.99 -23.48
CA PRO A 260 5.84 17.29 -23.68
C PRO A 260 4.89 17.34 -24.88
N GLU A 261 5.16 16.54 -25.91
CA GLU A 261 4.31 16.50 -27.13
C GLU A 261 3.00 15.72 -26.91
N ALA A 262 2.91 14.92 -25.84
CA ALA A 262 1.75 14.08 -25.56
C ALA A 262 0.51 14.86 -25.13
N TYR A 263 0.71 15.99 -24.44
CA TYR A 263 -0.35 16.83 -23.87
C TYR A 263 -0.07 18.32 -24.14
N ASP A 264 -0.18 18.75 -25.39
CA ASP A 264 -0.05 20.16 -25.73
C ASP A 264 -1.42 20.85 -25.71
N TYR A 265 -1.66 21.62 -24.66
CA TYR A 265 -2.84 22.48 -24.51
C TYR A 265 -2.50 23.97 -24.53
N SER A 266 -1.30 24.34 -24.97
CA SER A 266 -0.76 25.72 -24.91
C SER A 266 -1.58 26.71 -25.75
N ASP A 267 -2.22 26.25 -26.83
CA ASP A 267 -3.04 27.09 -27.70
C ASP A 267 -4.47 27.30 -27.19
N PHE A 268 -4.86 26.65 -26.09
CA PHE A 268 -6.20 26.70 -25.56
C PHE A 268 -6.27 27.54 -24.28
N ALA A 269 -7.28 28.43 -24.20
CA ALA A 269 -7.48 29.32 -23.05
C ALA A 269 -8.87 29.15 -22.45
N LEU A 270 -8.96 29.31 -21.12
CA LEU A 270 -10.22 29.37 -20.40
C LEU A 270 -10.79 30.79 -20.44
N GLN A 271 -12.09 30.91 -20.76
CA GLN A 271 -12.84 32.18 -20.73
C GLN A 271 -13.39 32.42 -19.32
N ASP A 272 -13.96 31.37 -18.71
CA ASP A 272 -14.41 31.36 -17.31
C ASP A 272 -13.46 30.51 -16.49
N ARG A 273 -13.19 30.94 -15.26
CA ARG A 273 -12.17 30.33 -14.39
C ARG A 273 -12.73 30.12 -12.97
N PRO A 274 -13.58 29.10 -12.78
CA PRO A 274 -14.10 28.75 -11.46
C PRO A 274 -12.97 28.28 -10.54
N ASP A 275 -13.13 28.48 -9.23
CA ASP A 275 -12.25 27.81 -8.27
C ASP A 275 -12.37 26.30 -8.37
N ILE A 276 -11.25 25.59 -8.29
CA ILE A 276 -11.19 24.14 -8.43
C ILE A 276 -10.67 23.53 -7.12
N TYR A 277 -11.46 22.64 -6.54
CA TYR A 277 -11.04 21.82 -5.40
C TYR A 277 -10.74 20.41 -5.90
N LEU A 278 -9.49 19.98 -5.81
CA LEU A 278 -9.06 18.61 -6.11
C LEU A 278 -8.70 17.92 -4.81
N ILE A 279 -9.63 17.11 -4.32
CA ILE A 279 -9.55 16.45 -3.01
C ILE A 279 -9.39 14.95 -3.21
N PHE A 280 -8.26 14.41 -2.75
CA PHE A 280 -8.04 12.98 -2.67
C PHE A 280 -8.50 12.49 -1.29
N VAL A 281 -9.44 11.54 -1.29
CA VAL A 281 -9.92 10.90 -0.07
C VAL A 281 -9.10 9.64 0.16
N GLU A 282 -8.30 9.68 1.22
CA GLU A 282 -7.41 8.59 1.65
C GLU A 282 -8.19 7.28 1.85
N SER A 283 -7.71 6.21 1.20
CA SER A 283 -8.26 4.86 1.30
C SER A 283 -9.72 4.72 0.81
N TYR A 284 -10.27 5.65 0.05
CA TYR A 284 -11.64 5.61 -0.47
C TYR A 284 -11.75 4.72 -1.71
N GLY A 285 -11.77 3.42 -1.49
CA GLY A 285 -11.85 2.40 -2.53
C GLY A 285 -13.28 1.90 -2.80
N ASP A 286 -13.49 1.25 -3.96
CA ASP A 286 -14.76 0.61 -4.29
C ASP A 286 -14.96 -0.73 -3.55
N ALA A 287 -14.04 -1.12 -2.67
CA ALA A 287 -14.20 -2.24 -1.74
C ALA A 287 -15.52 -2.16 -0.94
N ILE A 288 -16.03 -0.95 -0.65
CA ILE A 288 -17.30 -0.73 0.02
C ILE A 288 -18.46 -1.42 -0.74
N TYR A 289 -18.42 -1.42 -2.07
CA TYR A 289 -19.46 -1.99 -2.92
C TYR A 289 -19.44 -3.52 -2.97
N GLN A 290 -18.40 -4.16 -2.44
CA GLN A 290 -18.24 -5.62 -2.46
C GLN A 290 -18.82 -6.32 -1.21
N PHE A 291 -19.28 -5.55 -0.23
CA PHE A 291 -19.78 -6.07 1.04
C PHE A 291 -21.20 -5.54 1.30
N ASP A 292 -22.21 -6.38 1.16
CA ASP A 292 -23.63 -6.01 1.30
C ASP A 292 -23.93 -5.20 2.58
N THR A 293 -23.26 -5.52 3.68
CA THR A 293 -23.44 -4.84 4.97
C THR A 293 -22.91 -3.41 4.94
N LEU A 294 -21.79 -3.16 4.25
CA LEU A 294 -21.23 -1.81 4.11
C LEU A 294 -21.97 -1.01 3.05
N LEU A 295 -22.34 -1.68 1.95
CA LEU A 295 -23.00 -1.04 0.82
C LEU A 295 -24.34 -0.43 1.20
N ALA A 296 -25.16 -1.13 1.99
CA ALA A 296 -26.47 -0.61 2.41
C ALA A 296 -26.34 0.68 3.21
N ASP A 297 -25.43 0.72 4.18
CA ASP A 297 -25.20 1.91 5.01
C ASP A 297 -24.56 3.04 4.20
N TYR A 298 -23.62 2.71 3.30
CA TYR A 298 -22.99 3.67 2.41
C TYR A 298 -24.01 4.35 1.47
N LEU A 299 -24.88 3.57 0.83
CA LEU A 299 -25.92 4.12 -0.07
C LEU A 299 -26.94 4.96 0.69
N ALA A 300 -27.29 4.61 1.93
CA ALA A 300 -28.18 5.41 2.76
C ALA A 300 -27.56 6.77 3.12
N GLU A 301 -26.29 6.77 3.52
CA GLU A 301 -25.58 8.00 3.88
C GLU A 301 -25.33 8.90 2.66
N THR A 302 -24.86 8.34 1.56
CA THR A 302 -24.63 9.13 0.33
C THR A 302 -25.92 9.70 -0.25
N ALA A 303 -27.06 8.99 -0.15
CA ALA A 303 -28.37 9.52 -0.53
C ALA A 303 -28.80 10.70 0.35
N ARG A 304 -28.49 10.69 1.65
CA ARG A 304 -28.72 11.81 2.56
C ARG A 304 -27.91 13.04 2.13
N LEU A 305 -26.59 12.86 1.93
CA LEU A 305 -25.68 13.93 1.51
C LEU A 305 -26.05 14.50 0.13
N GLU A 306 -26.41 13.63 -0.81
CA GLU A 306 -26.87 14.05 -2.14
C GLU A 306 -28.16 14.89 -2.05
N SER A 307 -29.09 14.52 -1.18
CA SER A 307 -30.33 15.30 -0.95
C SER A 307 -30.03 16.69 -0.38
N GLU A 308 -29.05 16.82 0.51
CA GLU A 308 -28.61 18.11 1.04
C GLU A 308 -27.97 18.98 -0.05
N LEU A 309 -27.04 18.41 -0.83
CA LEU A 309 -26.39 19.09 -1.95
C LEU A 309 -27.41 19.56 -3.01
N ASN A 310 -28.32 18.69 -3.40
CA ASN A 310 -29.37 19.02 -4.36
C ASN A 310 -30.31 20.13 -3.84
N GLY A 311 -30.59 20.16 -2.53
CA GLY A 311 -31.36 21.20 -1.88
C GLY A 311 -30.73 22.58 -2.02
N ASP A 312 -29.41 22.65 -2.09
CA ASP A 312 -28.64 23.89 -2.27
C ASP A 312 -28.22 24.12 -3.75
N GLY A 313 -28.74 23.31 -4.69
CA GLY A 313 -28.52 23.46 -6.14
C GLY A 313 -27.28 22.74 -6.69
N TRP A 314 -26.52 22.03 -5.86
CA TRP A 314 -25.35 21.25 -6.29
C TRP A 314 -25.78 19.91 -6.91
N GLN A 315 -25.10 19.50 -7.94
CA GLN A 315 -25.27 18.19 -8.60
C GLN A 315 -24.00 17.36 -8.41
N VAL A 316 -24.16 16.05 -8.27
CA VAL A 316 -23.08 15.09 -8.17
C VAL A 316 -23.06 14.22 -9.41
N SER A 317 -21.91 14.02 -10.02
CA SER A 317 -21.68 13.05 -11.09
C SER A 317 -20.49 12.15 -10.73
N THR A 318 -20.66 10.84 -10.89
CA THR A 318 -19.70 9.84 -10.41
C THR A 318 -19.26 8.89 -11.52
N ILE A 319 -17.96 8.63 -11.57
CA ILE A 319 -17.38 7.57 -12.40
C ILE A 319 -16.49 6.67 -11.53
N ARG A 320 -16.30 5.43 -11.97
CA ARG A 320 -15.31 4.55 -11.41
C ARG A 320 -13.93 4.91 -11.96
N SER A 321 -12.91 5.01 -11.10
CA SER A 321 -11.54 5.29 -11.53
C SER A 321 -10.58 4.22 -11.01
N GLU A 322 -9.73 3.66 -11.87
CA GLU A 322 -8.73 2.66 -11.48
C GLU A 322 -7.45 3.37 -11.03
N ALA A 323 -7.11 3.23 -9.75
CA ALA A 323 -5.86 3.74 -9.21
C ALA A 323 -4.65 2.94 -9.73
N PRO A 324 -3.47 3.56 -9.90
CA PRO A 324 -2.26 2.87 -10.34
C PRO A 324 -1.73 1.89 -9.29
N ILE A 325 -2.10 2.10 -8.03
CA ILE A 325 -1.68 1.33 -6.86
C ILE A 325 -2.90 0.77 -6.12
N ARG A 326 -2.68 -0.25 -5.30
CA ARG A 326 -3.76 -0.89 -4.54
C ARG A 326 -3.92 -0.38 -3.11
N GLY A 327 -2.86 0.13 -2.50
CA GLY A 327 -2.91 0.66 -1.15
C GLY A 327 -1.63 1.36 -0.72
N GLY A 328 -1.74 2.40 0.09
CA GLY A 328 -0.62 3.27 0.45
C GLY A 328 -0.01 3.99 -0.75
N LYS A 329 1.08 4.72 -0.57
CA LYS A 329 1.78 5.44 -1.64
C LYS A 329 0.87 6.41 -2.42
N SER A 330 -0.02 7.13 -1.75
CA SER A 330 -1.01 8.05 -2.35
C SER A 330 -0.38 9.05 -3.33
N TRP A 331 0.95 9.37 -3.15
CA TRP A 331 1.66 10.24 -4.08
C TRP A 331 1.78 9.69 -5.50
N LEU A 332 1.75 8.38 -5.69
CA LEU A 332 1.73 7.76 -7.03
C LEU A 332 0.36 7.96 -7.69
N SER A 333 -0.72 7.83 -6.92
CA SER A 333 -2.09 8.06 -7.39
C SER A 333 -2.29 9.50 -7.88
N TYR A 334 -2.03 10.50 -7.03
CA TYR A 334 -2.25 11.87 -7.46
C TYR A 334 -1.27 12.33 -8.53
N THR A 335 -0.04 11.80 -8.56
CA THR A 335 0.89 12.10 -9.66
C THR A 335 0.34 11.57 -10.98
N SER A 336 -0.22 10.35 -11.00
CA SER A 336 -0.85 9.80 -12.21
C SER A 336 -2.02 10.65 -12.69
N VAL A 337 -2.87 11.12 -11.78
CA VAL A 337 -4.01 12.01 -12.09
C VAL A 337 -3.52 13.35 -12.67
N LEU A 338 -2.49 13.96 -12.08
CA LEU A 338 -2.00 15.28 -12.47
C LEU A 338 -1.23 15.26 -13.79
N PHE A 339 -0.43 14.21 -14.03
CA PHE A 339 0.49 14.14 -15.16
C PHE A 339 -0.08 13.37 -16.37
N GLY A 340 -1.20 12.66 -16.20
CA GLY A 340 -1.74 11.84 -17.29
C GLY A 340 -0.82 10.67 -17.68
N LEU A 341 0.02 10.24 -16.75
CA LEU A 341 1.00 9.18 -16.91
C LEU A 341 0.84 8.18 -15.78
N ARG A 342 0.80 6.88 -16.10
CA ARG A 342 0.75 5.86 -15.06
C ARG A 342 2.04 5.82 -14.27
N VAL A 343 1.95 6.11 -12.98
CA VAL A 343 3.05 6.04 -12.01
C VAL A 343 2.66 5.04 -10.94
N ASP A 344 3.14 3.81 -11.04
CA ASP A 344 2.75 2.71 -10.16
C ASP A 344 3.91 2.15 -9.31
N ASP A 345 5.09 2.73 -9.44
CA ASP A 345 6.24 2.39 -8.62
C ASP A 345 7.06 3.63 -8.21
N GLU A 346 7.80 3.49 -7.11
CA GLU A 346 8.62 4.55 -6.53
C GLU A 346 9.79 4.93 -7.43
N ALA A 347 10.31 3.98 -8.20
CA ALA A 347 11.44 4.22 -9.10
C ALA A 347 11.04 5.15 -10.26
N GLN A 348 9.81 5.04 -10.78
CA GLN A 348 9.27 5.98 -11.76
C GLN A 348 9.08 7.37 -11.15
N TYR A 349 8.46 7.42 -9.95
CA TYR A 349 8.24 8.68 -9.24
C TYR A 349 9.56 9.41 -8.96
N ASP A 350 10.59 8.70 -8.49
CA ASP A 350 11.91 9.28 -8.22
C ASP A 350 12.57 9.84 -9.49
N VAL A 351 12.44 9.13 -10.61
CA VAL A 351 12.91 9.65 -11.92
C VAL A 351 12.16 10.92 -12.31
N MET A 352 10.84 10.94 -12.17
CA MET A 352 10.03 12.12 -12.48
C MET A 352 10.41 13.30 -11.59
N LEU A 353 10.47 13.09 -10.28
CA LEU A 353 10.83 14.12 -9.30
C LEU A 353 12.21 14.73 -9.58
N ASN A 354 13.21 13.91 -9.92
CA ASN A 354 14.57 14.36 -10.15
C ASN A 354 14.82 14.87 -11.59
N SER A 355 14.01 14.44 -12.56
CA SER A 355 14.25 14.75 -13.97
C SER A 355 13.28 15.79 -14.53
N PHE A 356 12.11 15.99 -13.93
CA PHE A 356 11.08 16.90 -14.43
C PHE A 356 10.86 18.13 -13.56
N ALA A 357 11.47 18.22 -12.37
CA ALA A 357 11.33 19.40 -11.51
C ALA A 357 11.78 20.71 -12.19
N ASP A 358 12.74 20.61 -13.11
CA ASP A 358 13.27 21.75 -13.89
C ASP A 358 12.87 21.69 -15.39
N ALA A 359 12.14 20.66 -15.81
CA ALA A 359 11.66 20.49 -17.18
C ALA A 359 10.18 20.84 -17.24
N HIS A 360 9.80 21.65 -18.20
CA HIS A 360 8.39 21.95 -18.45
C HIS A 360 7.68 20.71 -19.04
N TYR A 361 7.24 19.82 -18.15
CA TYR A 361 6.33 18.74 -18.54
C TYR A 361 4.90 19.26 -18.40
N PRO A 362 4.09 19.25 -19.48
CA PRO A 362 2.71 19.72 -19.43
C PRO A 362 1.87 18.80 -18.54
N HIS A 363 1.48 19.29 -17.38
CA HIS A 363 0.57 18.63 -16.46
C HIS A 363 -0.55 19.59 -16.02
N LEU A 364 -1.59 19.05 -15.39
CA LEU A 364 -2.82 19.79 -15.06
C LEU A 364 -2.54 21.12 -14.32
N LEU A 365 -1.74 21.09 -13.26
CA LEU A 365 -1.48 22.30 -12.47
C LEU A 365 -0.71 23.34 -13.27
N GLN A 366 0.30 22.90 -14.04
CA GLN A 366 1.05 23.82 -14.89
C GLN A 366 0.16 24.50 -15.93
N TYR A 367 -0.77 23.75 -16.56
CA TYR A 367 -1.73 24.34 -17.46
C TYR A 367 -2.59 25.39 -16.75
N LEU A 368 -3.14 25.07 -15.58
CA LEU A 368 -3.95 26.02 -14.81
C LEU A 368 -3.17 27.27 -14.39
N GLN A 369 -1.90 27.15 -14.03
CA GLN A 369 -1.03 28.31 -13.78
C GLN A 369 -0.90 29.21 -15.02
N THR A 370 -0.78 28.64 -16.22
CA THR A 370 -0.77 29.45 -17.46
C THR A 370 -2.08 30.18 -17.70
N GLN A 371 -3.20 29.67 -17.14
CA GLN A 371 -4.50 30.30 -17.15
C GLN A 371 -4.70 31.33 -16.03
N GLY A 372 -3.68 31.53 -15.17
CA GLY A 372 -3.69 32.50 -14.08
C GLY A 372 -4.25 31.97 -12.76
N TYR A 373 -4.38 30.68 -12.60
CA TYR A 373 -4.71 30.07 -11.31
C TYR A 373 -3.54 30.17 -10.35
N ASP A 374 -3.86 30.38 -9.07
CA ASP A 374 -2.96 30.24 -7.94
C ASP A 374 -3.14 28.82 -7.34
N THR A 375 -2.10 28.02 -7.37
CA THR A 375 -2.18 26.59 -7.00
C THR A 375 -1.72 26.37 -5.56
N GLN A 376 -2.65 25.92 -4.73
CA GLN A 376 -2.48 25.81 -3.28
C GLN A 376 -2.47 24.34 -2.85
N ARG A 377 -1.56 23.97 -1.96
CA ARG A 377 -1.57 22.70 -1.25
C ARG A 377 -1.41 22.93 0.25
N ILE A 378 -2.10 22.13 1.06
CA ILE A 378 -1.87 22.05 2.49
C ILE A 378 -1.58 20.60 2.92
N THR A 379 -0.64 20.46 3.84
CA THR A 379 -0.30 19.19 4.47
C THR A 379 -0.31 19.36 5.98
N PRO A 380 -1.22 18.70 6.72
CA PRO A 380 -1.37 18.89 8.16
C PRO A 380 -0.30 18.11 8.96
N LEU A 381 0.93 18.10 8.50
CA LEU A 381 2.08 17.48 9.13
C LEU A 381 3.16 18.53 9.37
N GLU A 382 3.92 18.35 10.44
CA GLU A 382 5.08 19.20 10.70
C GLU A 382 6.17 18.98 9.64
N MET A 383 6.67 20.08 9.10
CA MET A 383 7.85 20.06 8.24
C MET A 383 9.08 20.45 9.05
N ALA A 384 10.04 19.55 9.11
CA ALA A 384 11.34 19.89 9.69
C ALA A 384 12.13 20.79 8.72
N GLU A 385 12.75 21.87 9.24
CA GLU A 385 13.49 22.84 8.41
C GLU A 385 14.58 22.22 7.52
N GLN A 386 15.21 21.16 7.98
CA GLN A 386 16.21 20.43 7.20
C GLN A 386 15.64 19.70 5.98
N ASP A 387 14.35 19.42 5.97
CA ASP A 387 13.66 18.74 4.87
C ASP A 387 13.02 19.74 3.89
N ARG A 388 13.02 21.04 4.19
CA ARG A 388 12.46 22.10 3.35
C ARG A 388 12.93 22.03 1.89
N PRO A 389 14.23 21.85 1.57
CA PRO A 389 14.68 21.80 0.17
C PRO A 389 14.04 20.65 -0.62
N LYS A 390 13.80 19.50 0.03
CA LYS A 390 13.14 18.35 -0.59
C LYS A 390 11.66 18.65 -0.88
N TRP A 391 10.97 19.28 0.08
CA TRP A 391 9.57 19.66 -0.10
C TRP A 391 9.40 20.76 -1.15
N GLU A 392 10.30 21.73 -1.21
CA GLU A 392 10.32 22.75 -2.26
C GLU A 392 10.57 22.13 -3.66
N GLN A 393 11.45 21.15 -3.78
CA GLN A 393 11.65 20.40 -5.01
C GLN A 393 10.37 19.67 -5.42
N THR A 394 9.73 18.98 -4.49
CA THR A 394 8.47 18.29 -4.73
C THR A 394 7.34 19.26 -5.10
N GLY A 395 7.28 20.43 -4.47
CA GLY A 395 6.31 21.48 -4.79
C GLY A 395 6.48 21.99 -6.22
N ARG A 396 7.72 22.30 -6.64
CA ARG A 396 8.03 22.69 -8.02
C ARG A 396 7.69 21.61 -9.02
N PHE A 397 8.02 20.34 -8.71
CA PHE A 397 7.71 19.19 -9.55
C PHE A 397 6.20 19.04 -9.77
N LEU A 398 5.39 19.15 -8.71
CA LEU A 398 3.94 19.02 -8.77
C LEU A 398 3.23 20.28 -9.28
N GLY A 399 3.92 21.43 -9.32
CA GLY A 399 3.38 22.70 -9.79
C GLY A 399 2.54 23.43 -8.76
N PHE A 400 2.91 23.40 -7.48
CA PHE A 400 2.27 24.23 -6.45
C PHE A 400 2.99 25.56 -6.29
N ASP A 401 2.23 26.66 -6.36
CA ASP A 401 2.72 28.00 -6.04
C ASP A 401 2.94 28.16 -4.54
N HIS A 402 2.03 27.58 -3.75
CA HIS A 402 2.09 27.64 -2.29
C HIS A 402 1.84 26.26 -1.68
N TRP A 403 2.66 25.91 -0.70
CA TRP A 403 2.51 24.67 0.07
C TRP A 403 2.57 24.98 1.56
N ILE A 404 1.43 24.92 2.23
CA ILE A 404 1.24 25.20 3.65
C ILE A 404 1.47 23.90 4.45
N PHE A 405 2.25 23.97 5.51
CA PHE A 405 2.47 22.87 6.46
C PHE A 405 1.87 23.19 7.82
N LEU A 406 1.77 22.21 8.70
CA LEU A 406 1.22 22.42 10.04
C LEU A 406 1.93 23.55 10.81
N ASN A 407 3.26 23.65 10.66
CA ASN A 407 4.05 24.73 11.27
C ASN A 407 3.60 26.14 10.80
N ASP A 408 3.10 26.25 9.58
CA ASP A 408 2.68 27.54 8.99
C ASP A 408 1.27 27.94 9.43
N MET A 409 0.47 26.96 9.96
CA MET A 409 -0.89 27.18 10.43
C MET A 409 -0.97 27.86 11.82
N GLY A 410 0.17 28.05 12.48
CA GLY A 410 0.22 28.47 13.88
C GLY A 410 0.06 27.30 14.85
N GLU A 411 -0.24 27.63 16.11
CA GLU A 411 -0.36 26.63 17.19
C GLU A 411 -1.75 25.98 17.17
N PHE A 412 -1.84 24.71 16.78
CA PHE A 412 -3.05 23.92 16.90
C PHE A 412 -3.04 23.15 18.23
N ASN A 413 -3.92 23.53 19.14
CA ASN A 413 -4.03 22.93 20.49
C ASN A 413 -5.22 21.97 20.64
N GLY A 414 -5.95 21.71 19.56
CA GLY A 414 -7.11 20.84 19.54
C GLY A 414 -6.77 19.35 19.51
N ARG A 415 -7.81 18.52 19.49
CA ARG A 415 -7.69 17.07 19.34
C ARG A 415 -7.20 16.73 17.93
N THR A 416 -6.19 15.85 17.86
CA THR A 416 -5.64 15.32 16.61
C THR A 416 -6.16 13.92 16.34
N TYR A 417 -6.14 13.50 15.06
CA TYR A 417 -6.75 12.27 14.56
C TYR A 417 -5.86 11.57 13.54
N GLY A 418 -6.12 10.29 13.31
CA GLY A 418 -5.56 9.51 12.22
C GLY A 418 -4.04 9.32 12.29
N TRP A 419 -3.46 9.16 11.12
CA TRP A 419 -2.04 8.97 10.92
C TRP A 419 -1.28 10.30 11.04
N GLY A 420 -0.14 10.29 11.75
CA GLY A 420 0.73 11.46 11.90
C GLY A 420 0.16 12.57 12.77
N PRO A 421 -0.52 12.23 13.90
CA PRO A 421 -1.55 13.02 14.60
C PRO A 421 -1.79 14.39 13.99
N SER A 422 -2.78 14.46 13.08
CA SER A 422 -3.12 15.66 12.32
C SER A 422 -4.38 16.33 12.87
N PRO A 423 -4.56 17.64 12.70
CA PRO A 423 -5.84 18.31 12.91
C PRO A 423 -6.98 17.62 12.14
N PRO A 424 -8.27 17.88 12.48
CA PRO A 424 -9.38 17.48 11.64
C PRO A 424 -9.20 17.96 10.19
N ASP A 425 -9.53 17.10 9.21
CA ASP A 425 -9.44 17.48 7.79
C ASP A 425 -10.28 18.71 7.47
N GLN A 426 -11.45 18.86 8.10
CA GLN A 426 -12.28 20.07 7.98
C GLN A 426 -11.51 21.33 8.41
N TYR A 427 -10.79 21.28 9.52
CA TYR A 427 -9.99 22.41 9.98
C TYR A 427 -8.91 22.78 8.97
N THR A 428 -8.22 21.77 8.47
CA THR A 428 -7.08 21.93 7.57
C THR A 428 -7.47 22.55 6.23
N ILE A 429 -8.51 22.01 5.58
CA ILE A 429 -8.92 22.50 4.26
C ILE A 429 -9.60 23.88 4.36
N SER A 430 -10.37 24.12 5.42
CA SER A 430 -10.99 25.44 5.65
C SER A 430 -9.96 26.50 5.94
N TYR A 431 -8.92 26.18 6.73
CA TYR A 431 -7.80 27.08 6.97
C TYR A 431 -7.12 27.49 5.66
N MET A 432 -6.80 26.52 4.79
CA MET A 432 -6.17 26.79 3.49
C MET A 432 -7.01 27.74 2.66
N ARG A 433 -8.33 27.47 2.53
CA ARG A 433 -9.26 28.32 1.80
C ARG A 433 -9.27 29.74 2.34
N ASP A 434 -9.54 29.90 3.63
CA ASP A 434 -9.74 31.22 4.24
C ASP A 434 -8.48 32.08 4.17
N VAL A 435 -7.28 31.49 4.36
CA VAL A 435 -6.00 32.21 4.23
C VAL A 435 -5.75 32.61 2.78
N THR A 436 -6.02 31.75 1.82
CA THR A 436 -5.79 32.01 0.40
C THR A 436 -6.75 33.07 -0.14
N GLU A 437 -8.04 32.96 0.17
CA GLU A 437 -9.05 33.96 -0.24
C GLU A 437 -8.79 35.35 0.38
N ALA A 438 -8.31 35.38 1.62
CA ALA A 438 -7.92 36.64 2.26
C ALA A 438 -6.71 37.32 1.61
N ASP A 439 -5.74 36.54 1.12
CA ASP A 439 -4.51 37.05 0.51
C ASP A 439 -4.71 37.46 -0.96
N ARG A 440 -5.52 36.71 -1.71
CA ARG A 440 -5.72 36.89 -3.17
C ARG A 440 -7.19 36.71 -3.61
N PRO A 441 -8.11 37.59 -3.18
CA PRO A 441 -9.56 37.38 -3.38
C PRO A 441 -10.03 37.43 -4.84
N ASP A 442 -9.27 38.03 -5.74
CA ASP A 442 -9.64 38.22 -7.17
C ASP A 442 -8.95 37.20 -8.11
N THR A 443 -8.24 36.23 -7.56
CA THR A 443 -7.48 35.25 -8.34
C THR A 443 -8.22 33.90 -8.31
N PRO A 444 -8.39 33.20 -9.45
CA PRO A 444 -8.94 31.85 -9.42
C PRO A 444 -7.96 30.90 -8.75
N HIS A 445 -8.45 30.01 -7.89
CA HIS A 445 -7.63 29.11 -7.10
C HIS A 445 -7.82 27.66 -7.49
N LEU A 446 -6.71 26.88 -7.41
CA LEU A 446 -6.79 25.44 -7.31
C LEU A 446 -6.36 25.02 -5.91
N TYR A 447 -7.27 24.41 -5.17
CA TYR A 447 -7.04 23.86 -3.84
C TYR A 447 -6.81 22.36 -3.93
N PHE A 448 -5.59 21.92 -3.62
CA PHE A 448 -5.23 20.51 -3.59
C PHE A 448 -5.13 20.00 -2.16
N TYR A 449 -5.86 18.94 -1.86
CA TYR A 449 -5.86 18.34 -0.54
C TYR A 449 -5.90 16.82 -0.60
N ILE A 450 -5.19 16.17 0.33
CA ILE A 450 -5.29 14.73 0.61
C ILE A 450 -5.76 14.60 2.03
N THR A 451 -6.85 13.87 2.26
CA THR A 451 -7.40 13.69 3.60
C THR A 451 -6.51 12.77 4.45
N HIS A 452 -6.51 12.99 5.76
CA HIS A 452 -5.68 12.25 6.72
C HIS A 452 -6.51 11.42 7.70
N ASN A 453 -7.73 11.84 8.00
CA ASN A 453 -8.52 11.23 9.07
C ASN A 453 -9.17 9.89 8.67
N SER A 454 -9.13 9.51 7.40
CA SER A 454 -9.53 8.19 6.90
C SER A 454 -8.36 7.21 6.75
N HIS A 455 -7.15 7.59 7.16
CA HIS A 455 -5.99 6.70 7.17
C HIS A 455 -6.05 5.70 8.34
N LEU A 456 -5.62 4.46 8.11
CA LEU A 456 -5.50 3.43 9.15
C LEU A 456 -4.43 3.85 10.22
N PRO A 457 -4.66 3.66 11.53
CA PRO A 457 -5.84 3.08 12.17
C PRO A 457 -7.04 4.04 12.19
N TRP A 458 -8.24 3.50 11.91
CA TRP A 458 -9.47 4.30 11.86
C TRP A 458 -9.99 4.58 13.26
N VAL A 459 -9.45 5.63 13.85
CA VAL A 459 -9.93 6.11 15.15
C VAL A 459 -11.31 6.76 15.00
N GLU A 460 -12.01 6.97 16.13
CA GLU A 460 -13.28 7.71 16.11
C GLU A 460 -13.09 9.05 15.38
N PRO A 461 -13.82 9.28 14.27
CA PRO A 461 -13.62 10.49 13.46
C PRO A 461 -14.06 11.76 14.20
N PRO A 462 -13.57 12.94 13.78
CA PRO A 462 -14.09 14.20 14.28
C PRO A 462 -15.57 14.36 13.94
N THR A 463 -16.26 15.28 14.61
CA THR A 463 -17.60 15.72 14.21
C THR A 463 -17.45 16.90 13.26
N VAL A 464 -18.20 16.90 12.15
CA VAL A 464 -18.29 18.05 11.24
C VAL A 464 -19.07 19.15 11.93
N VAL A 465 -18.58 20.39 11.85
CA VAL A 465 -19.14 21.57 12.53
C VAL A 465 -19.38 22.72 11.55
N ASP A 466 -20.29 23.63 11.90
CA ASP A 466 -20.55 24.81 11.06
C ASP A 466 -19.41 25.82 11.11
N ASP A 467 -18.84 26.06 12.30
CA ASP A 467 -17.69 26.94 12.50
C ASP A 467 -16.44 26.08 12.76
N TRP A 468 -15.62 25.91 11.74
CA TRP A 468 -14.41 25.08 11.79
C TRP A 468 -13.37 25.55 12.82
N HIS A 469 -13.38 26.85 13.22
CA HIS A 469 -12.46 27.36 14.25
C HIS A 469 -12.67 26.67 15.59
N THR A 470 -13.91 26.25 15.90
CA THR A 470 -14.25 25.56 17.16
C THR A 470 -13.55 24.21 17.31
N LEU A 471 -13.06 23.62 16.22
CA LEU A 471 -12.30 22.37 16.25
C LEU A 471 -10.96 22.51 16.98
N ALA A 472 -10.39 23.71 17.02
CA ALA A 472 -9.17 23.99 17.78
C ALA A 472 -9.41 24.02 19.30
N ASP A 473 -10.67 24.19 19.73
CA ASP A 473 -11.07 24.23 21.16
C ASP A 473 -11.39 22.84 21.73
N VAL A 474 -11.46 21.79 20.87
CA VAL A 474 -11.71 20.41 21.32
C VAL A 474 -10.49 19.90 22.06
N PRO A 475 -10.59 19.55 23.35
CA PRO A 475 -9.42 19.18 24.15
C PRO A 475 -8.66 17.97 23.56
N PRO A 476 -7.31 17.99 23.58
CA PRO A 476 -6.52 16.85 23.21
C PRO A 476 -6.91 15.60 24.02
N GLN A 477 -7.00 14.47 23.36
CA GLN A 477 -7.26 13.19 24.02
C GLN A 477 -5.92 12.47 24.26
N ALA A 478 -5.76 11.91 25.45
CA ALA A 478 -4.61 11.06 25.71
C ALA A 478 -4.58 9.88 24.72
N PRO A 479 -3.40 9.47 24.22
CA PRO A 479 -3.30 8.34 23.31
C PRO A 479 -3.97 7.12 23.95
N THR A 480 -5.01 6.61 23.31
CA THR A 480 -5.61 5.32 23.64
C THR A 480 -4.66 4.22 23.20
N GLY A 481 -4.52 3.15 24.01
CA GLY A 481 -3.76 1.98 23.57
C GLY A 481 -4.34 1.38 22.30
N TYR A 482 -3.63 0.34 21.76
CA TYR A 482 -4.13 -0.40 20.61
C TYR A 482 -5.55 -0.92 20.85
N ASP A 483 -6.47 -0.52 19.97
CA ASP A 483 -7.86 -0.99 19.92
C ASP A 483 -8.10 -1.73 18.61
N PRO A 484 -8.43 -3.04 18.64
CA PRO A 484 -8.73 -3.80 17.42
C PRO A 484 -9.91 -3.25 16.61
N TYR A 485 -10.82 -2.48 17.22
CA TYR A 485 -11.94 -1.86 16.52
C TYR A 485 -11.47 -0.88 15.45
N HIS A 486 -10.36 -0.15 15.70
CA HIS A 486 -9.80 0.81 14.75
C HIS A 486 -9.23 0.20 13.46
N GLU A 487 -9.37 -1.09 13.29
CA GLU A 487 -8.94 -1.83 12.11
C GLU A 487 -10.11 -2.63 11.49
N THR A 488 -11.36 -2.36 11.90
CA THR A 488 -12.55 -3.03 11.37
C THR A 488 -13.12 -2.33 10.13
N LYS A 489 -13.96 -3.04 9.37
CA LYS A 489 -14.69 -2.49 8.22
C LYS A 489 -15.67 -1.41 8.65
N GLU A 490 -16.27 -1.56 9.82
CA GLU A 490 -17.19 -0.60 10.40
C GLU A 490 -16.48 0.72 10.74
N ALA A 491 -15.31 0.65 11.39
CA ALA A 491 -14.51 1.85 11.69
C ALA A 491 -14.04 2.56 10.40
N TYR A 492 -13.65 1.78 9.39
CA TYR A 492 -13.33 2.30 8.07
C TYR A 492 -14.52 3.07 7.47
N LEU A 493 -15.71 2.44 7.45
CA LEU A 493 -16.90 3.08 6.88
C LEU A 493 -17.24 4.40 7.60
N GLN A 494 -17.11 4.45 8.91
CA GLN A 494 -17.32 5.68 9.69
C GLN A 494 -16.30 6.77 9.32
N SER A 495 -15.05 6.41 9.06
CA SER A 495 -14.05 7.37 8.61
C SER A 495 -14.36 7.93 7.22
N ILE A 496 -14.89 7.12 6.30
CA ILE A 496 -15.33 7.57 4.98
C ILE A 496 -16.58 8.45 5.09
N PHE A 497 -17.53 8.12 5.95
CA PHE A 497 -18.70 8.98 6.20
C PHE A 497 -18.29 10.38 6.67
N TYR A 498 -17.36 10.45 7.62
CA TYR A 498 -16.80 11.73 8.04
C TYR A 498 -16.21 12.51 6.86
N GLN A 499 -15.45 11.87 5.99
CA GLN A 499 -14.84 12.54 4.83
C GLN A 499 -15.91 13.10 3.87
N LEU A 500 -16.90 12.31 3.54
CA LEU A 500 -17.97 12.74 2.63
C LEU A 500 -18.86 13.84 3.25
N GLU A 501 -19.15 13.75 4.54
CA GLU A 501 -19.88 14.80 5.27
C GLU A 501 -19.07 16.10 5.36
N MET A 502 -17.78 16.01 5.67
CA MET A 502 -16.86 17.14 5.70
C MET A 502 -16.77 17.83 4.33
N VAL A 503 -16.59 17.06 3.26
CA VAL A 503 -16.56 17.58 1.88
C VAL A 503 -17.90 18.25 1.53
N THR A 504 -19.03 17.64 1.89
CA THR A 504 -20.35 18.22 1.69
C THR A 504 -20.49 19.58 2.39
N GLN A 505 -19.99 19.70 3.62
CA GLN A 505 -20.01 20.98 4.35
C GLN A 505 -19.11 22.03 3.69
N ILE A 506 -17.94 21.66 3.20
CA ILE A 506 -17.02 22.56 2.45
C ILE A 506 -17.70 23.06 1.18
N ILE A 507 -18.38 22.19 0.42
CA ILE A 507 -19.10 22.52 -0.80
C ILE A 507 -20.23 23.53 -0.50
N ARG A 508 -21.04 23.24 0.51
CA ARG A 508 -22.20 24.07 0.88
C ARG A 508 -21.82 25.47 1.39
N THR A 509 -20.61 25.62 1.91
CA THR A 509 -20.04 26.90 2.37
C THR A 509 -19.12 27.57 1.35
N GLY A 510 -18.86 26.94 0.22
CA GLY A 510 -18.01 27.45 -0.84
C GLY A 510 -18.73 28.34 -1.84
N ALA A 511 -17.98 28.87 -2.81
CA ALA A 511 -18.51 29.69 -3.89
C ALA A 511 -19.43 28.84 -4.81
N PRO A 512 -20.59 29.37 -5.25
CA PRO A 512 -21.57 28.60 -6.02
C PRO A 512 -21.08 28.20 -7.41
N ASP A 513 -20.09 28.88 -7.96
CA ASP A 513 -19.45 28.58 -9.24
C ASP A 513 -18.24 27.66 -9.13
N ALA A 514 -17.84 27.29 -7.91
CA ALA A 514 -16.69 26.38 -7.70
C ALA A 514 -16.96 24.97 -8.23
N LEU A 515 -15.87 24.32 -8.61
CA LEU A 515 -15.83 22.96 -9.12
C LEU A 515 -15.09 22.04 -8.14
N TYR A 516 -15.75 21.00 -7.67
CA TYR A 516 -15.18 20.04 -6.73
C TYR A 516 -14.92 18.70 -7.44
N VAL A 517 -13.68 18.23 -7.40
CA VAL A 517 -13.25 16.92 -7.90
C VAL A 517 -12.78 16.09 -6.70
N ILE A 518 -13.53 15.05 -6.37
CA ILE A 518 -13.27 14.19 -5.22
C ILE A 518 -12.81 12.83 -5.76
N VAL A 519 -11.62 12.43 -5.42
CA VAL A 519 -10.99 11.20 -5.94
C VAL A 519 -10.64 10.28 -4.78
N GLY A 520 -11.07 9.02 -4.82
CA GLY A 520 -10.48 8.01 -3.96
C GLY A 520 -9.07 7.68 -4.43
N ASP A 521 -8.08 7.78 -3.56
CA ASP A 521 -6.67 7.62 -3.96
C ASP A 521 -6.28 6.16 -4.21
N HIS A 522 -6.75 5.22 -3.39
CA HIS A 522 -6.54 3.78 -3.49
C HIS A 522 -7.51 3.00 -2.59
N GLN A 523 -7.38 1.67 -2.58
CA GLN A 523 -8.16 0.78 -1.71
C GLN A 523 -7.73 0.89 -0.25
N PRO A 524 -8.62 0.60 0.69
CA PRO A 524 -8.24 0.43 2.08
C PRO A 524 -7.27 -0.75 2.23
N PRO A 525 -6.42 -0.75 3.28
CA PRO A 525 -5.45 -1.80 3.51
C PRO A 525 -6.05 -3.21 3.53
N LEU A 526 -5.34 -4.18 2.96
CA LEU A 526 -5.71 -5.59 2.87
C LEU A 526 -6.14 -6.19 4.22
N ARG A 527 -5.59 -5.71 5.31
CA ARG A 527 -5.92 -6.16 6.67
C ARG A 527 -7.41 -6.17 6.97
N ALA A 528 -8.17 -5.22 6.43
CA ALA A 528 -9.63 -5.15 6.59
C ALA A 528 -10.39 -5.75 5.40
N PHE A 529 -9.80 -5.79 4.20
CA PHE A 529 -10.48 -6.11 2.94
C PHE A 529 -9.77 -7.18 2.09
N ALA A 530 -9.19 -8.19 2.74
CA ALA A 530 -8.36 -9.22 2.09
C ALA A 530 -9.06 -10.03 0.98
N ASP A 531 -10.37 -10.04 0.93
CA ASP A 531 -11.14 -10.73 -0.12
C ASP A 531 -11.37 -9.87 -1.37
N TYR A 532 -10.94 -8.62 -1.35
CA TYR A 532 -11.06 -7.70 -2.47
C TYR A 532 -9.68 -7.21 -2.94
N ASP A 533 -9.42 -7.31 -4.24
CA ASP A 533 -8.13 -6.97 -4.87
C ASP A 533 -8.26 -6.06 -6.10
N GLY A 534 -9.44 -5.48 -6.35
CA GLY A 534 -9.66 -4.53 -7.45
C GLY A 534 -8.92 -3.20 -7.22
N PRO A 535 -8.51 -2.50 -8.30
CA PRO A 535 -7.84 -1.20 -8.19
C PRO A 535 -8.80 -0.01 -8.17
N ALA A 536 -10.10 -0.21 -8.35
CA ALA A 536 -11.05 0.86 -8.61
C ALA A 536 -11.41 1.67 -7.37
N THR A 537 -11.59 2.97 -7.56
CA THR A 537 -11.99 3.96 -6.56
C THR A 537 -13.14 4.81 -7.10
N PRO A 538 -13.98 5.41 -6.27
CA PRO A 538 -14.93 6.42 -6.70
C PRO A 538 -14.23 7.73 -7.10
N MET A 539 -14.76 8.38 -8.16
CA MET A 539 -14.38 9.74 -8.53
C MET A 539 -15.65 10.55 -8.76
N HIS A 540 -15.82 11.61 -8.00
CA HIS A 540 -17.01 12.49 -8.05
C HIS A 540 -16.62 13.86 -8.58
N ILE A 541 -17.47 14.42 -9.44
CA ILE A 541 -17.42 15.84 -9.84
C ILE A 541 -18.72 16.48 -9.36
N ILE A 542 -18.58 17.57 -8.59
CA ILE A 542 -19.70 18.25 -7.94
C ILE A 542 -19.66 19.73 -8.31
N SER A 543 -20.78 20.26 -8.83
CA SER A 543 -20.92 21.64 -9.26
C SER A 543 -22.41 22.05 -9.30
N GLN A 544 -22.69 23.34 -9.33
CA GLN A 544 -24.03 23.86 -9.65
C GLN A 544 -24.25 24.05 -11.16
N ASP A 545 -23.24 23.79 -11.97
CA ASP A 545 -23.27 23.96 -13.43
C ASP A 545 -23.92 22.77 -14.14
N ALA A 546 -25.21 22.90 -14.49
CA ALA A 546 -25.95 21.87 -15.20
C ALA A 546 -25.33 21.50 -16.55
N GLY A 547 -24.74 22.47 -17.30
CA GLY A 547 -24.07 22.20 -18.57
C GLY A 547 -22.84 21.33 -18.42
N LEU A 548 -22.11 21.47 -17.29
CA LEU A 548 -21.00 20.56 -16.97
C LEU A 548 -21.50 19.13 -16.74
N HIS A 549 -22.61 18.97 -16.00
CA HIS A 549 -23.18 17.64 -15.72
C HIS A 549 -23.75 16.95 -16.96
N GLU A 550 -24.26 17.71 -17.93
CA GLU A 550 -24.63 17.18 -19.25
C GLU A 550 -23.38 16.61 -19.98
N LEU A 551 -22.26 17.36 -19.99
CA LEU A 551 -21.01 16.88 -20.56
C LEU A 551 -20.46 15.65 -19.82
N LEU A 552 -20.50 15.64 -18.49
CA LEU A 552 -20.07 14.48 -17.68
C LEU A 552 -20.86 13.22 -18.05
N THR A 553 -22.17 13.35 -18.30
CA THR A 553 -23.01 12.23 -18.77
C THR A 553 -22.56 11.70 -20.14
N GLU A 554 -22.14 12.58 -21.07
CA GLU A 554 -21.55 12.16 -22.38
C GLU A 554 -20.28 11.31 -22.18
N TYR A 555 -19.49 11.59 -21.14
CA TYR A 555 -18.27 10.85 -20.80
C TYR A 555 -18.50 9.64 -19.89
N GLY A 556 -19.77 9.28 -19.63
CA GLY A 556 -20.13 8.06 -18.91
C GLY A 556 -20.24 8.21 -17.39
N TYR A 557 -20.20 9.45 -16.87
CA TYR A 557 -20.49 9.66 -15.45
C TYR A 557 -21.96 9.35 -15.15
N ALA A 558 -22.21 8.66 -14.04
CA ALA A 558 -23.53 8.45 -13.50
C ALA A 558 -23.96 9.64 -12.62
N ASN A 559 -25.26 9.93 -12.58
CA ASN A 559 -25.78 10.96 -11.69
C ASN A 559 -25.80 10.45 -10.23
N GLY A 560 -25.45 11.31 -9.29
CA GLY A 560 -25.39 11.01 -7.87
C GLY A 560 -24.08 10.34 -7.44
N PHE A 561 -24.01 9.91 -6.18
CA PHE A 561 -22.86 9.20 -5.60
C PHE A 561 -22.71 7.74 -6.07
N PRO A 562 -23.76 6.99 -6.43
CA PRO A 562 -23.60 5.60 -6.84
C PRO A 562 -22.69 5.44 -8.05
N LEU A 563 -21.82 4.42 -8.03
CA LEU A 563 -20.96 4.08 -9.14
C LEU A 563 -21.74 3.57 -10.35
N GLY A 564 -21.48 4.17 -11.52
CA GLY A 564 -21.93 3.67 -12.82
C GLY A 564 -21.09 2.49 -13.35
N GLU A 565 -21.39 2.06 -14.57
CA GLU A 565 -20.66 0.98 -15.26
C GLU A 565 -19.35 1.46 -15.92
N ALA A 566 -19.28 2.74 -16.29
CA ALA A 566 -18.12 3.29 -16.96
C ALA A 566 -16.92 3.40 -16.01
N THR A 567 -15.74 3.15 -16.55
CA THR A 567 -14.48 3.18 -15.81
C THR A 567 -13.45 4.00 -16.58
N ILE A 568 -12.68 4.82 -15.86
CA ILE A 568 -11.50 5.53 -16.35
C ILE A 568 -10.30 5.09 -15.50
N LYS A 569 -9.08 5.24 -15.99
CA LYS A 569 -7.88 5.13 -15.16
C LYS A 569 -7.49 6.49 -14.59
N HIS A 570 -6.80 6.51 -13.45
CA HIS A 570 -6.30 7.76 -12.87
C HIS A 570 -5.48 8.57 -13.87
N GLU A 571 -4.60 7.92 -14.62
CA GLU A 571 -3.80 8.53 -15.68
C GLU A 571 -4.63 9.03 -16.87
N GLY A 572 -5.85 8.55 -17.04
CA GLY A 572 -6.77 9.04 -18.06
C GLY A 572 -7.47 10.34 -17.70
N PHE A 573 -7.52 10.67 -16.40
CA PHE A 573 -8.25 11.82 -15.89
C PHE A 573 -7.73 13.15 -16.48
N TYR A 574 -6.43 13.36 -16.58
CA TYR A 574 -5.90 14.63 -17.06
C TYR A 574 -6.49 15.02 -18.41
N SER A 575 -6.42 14.16 -19.42
CA SER A 575 -6.96 14.47 -20.75
C SER A 575 -8.49 14.62 -20.77
N LEU A 576 -9.21 13.82 -19.97
CA LEU A 576 -10.65 13.94 -19.82
C LEU A 576 -11.01 15.30 -19.18
N PHE A 577 -10.36 15.64 -18.07
CA PHE A 577 -10.63 16.87 -17.34
C PHE A 577 -10.30 18.12 -18.18
N MET A 578 -9.22 18.06 -18.95
CA MET A 578 -8.88 19.12 -19.91
C MET A 578 -9.99 19.31 -20.95
N GLN A 579 -10.53 18.23 -21.51
CA GLN A 579 -11.66 18.36 -22.43
C GLN A 579 -12.92 18.93 -21.76
N LEU A 580 -13.22 18.54 -20.53
CA LEU A 580 -14.33 19.10 -19.77
C LEU A 580 -14.16 20.61 -19.55
N LEU A 581 -12.97 21.02 -19.07
CA LEU A 581 -12.65 22.43 -18.82
C LEU A 581 -12.73 23.26 -20.11
N LEU A 582 -12.09 22.79 -21.18
CA LEU A 582 -12.00 23.54 -22.43
C LEU A 582 -13.35 23.59 -23.19
N ARG A 583 -14.14 22.53 -23.15
CA ARG A 583 -15.51 22.56 -23.73
C ARG A 583 -16.42 23.48 -22.94
N ARG A 584 -16.40 23.36 -21.60
CA ARG A 584 -17.38 24.09 -20.75
C ARG A 584 -16.97 25.53 -20.48
N PHE A 585 -15.71 25.76 -20.14
CA PHE A 585 -15.21 27.06 -19.69
C PHE A 585 -14.32 27.76 -20.73
N GLY A 586 -13.88 27.06 -21.77
CA GLY A 586 -13.13 27.63 -22.89
C GLY A 586 -13.99 27.85 -24.14
N GLY A 587 -15.13 27.17 -24.25
CA GLY A 587 -16.05 27.29 -25.38
C GLY A 587 -15.59 26.58 -26.68
N TYR A 588 -14.68 25.61 -26.58
CA TYR A 588 -14.16 24.87 -27.75
C TYR A 588 -15.04 23.67 -28.08
N ASP A 589 -15.11 23.34 -29.39
CA ASP A 589 -15.72 22.12 -29.85
C ASP A 589 -14.79 20.92 -29.64
N VAL A 590 -15.36 19.72 -29.37
CA VAL A 590 -14.60 18.49 -29.17
C VAL A 590 -13.67 18.16 -30.36
N ALA A 591 -14.06 18.54 -31.58
CA ALA A 591 -13.27 18.30 -32.79
C ALA A 591 -11.98 19.15 -32.86
N GLU A 592 -11.90 20.23 -32.09
CA GLU A 592 -10.74 21.13 -32.04
C GLU A 592 -9.73 20.70 -30.99
N LEU A 593 -10.14 19.84 -30.04
CA LEU A 593 -9.35 19.46 -28.86
C LEU A 593 -8.52 18.20 -29.09
N PRO A 594 -7.36 18.08 -28.44
CA PRO A 594 -6.63 16.83 -28.40
C PRO A 594 -7.51 15.68 -27.89
N PRO A 595 -7.34 14.45 -28.42
CA PRO A 595 -8.17 13.31 -28.04
C PRO A 595 -7.93 12.92 -26.57
N ILE A 596 -8.98 12.39 -25.92
CA ILE A 596 -8.86 11.78 -24.60
C ILE A 596 -7.94 10.56 -24.71
N ARG A 597 -7.10 10.38 -23.69
CA ARG A 597 -6.23 9.23 -23.49
C ARG A 597 -6.69 8.48 -22.24
N PRO A 598 -7.65 7.54 -22.33
CA PRO A 598 -8.24 6.89 -21.15
C PRO A 598 -7.24 6.11 -20.31
N ASP A 599 -6.17 5.64 -20.95
CA ASP A 599 -5.07 4.87 -20.35
C ASP A 599 -3.81 5.73 -20.11
N GLY A 600 -3.95 7.06 -20.18
CA GLY A 600 -2.80 7.97 -20.08
C GLY A 600 -1.86 7.89 -21.30
N VAL A 601 -0.62 8.32 -21.10
CA VAL A 601 0.42 8.26 -22.15
C VAL A 601 1.04 6.86 -22.18
N ASP A 602 1.05 6.27 -23.38
CA ASP A 602 1.78 5.03 -23.66
C ASP A 602 3.24 5.35 -23.98
N LEU A 603 4.14 5.11 -23.04
CA LEU A 603 5.58 5.37 -23.19
C LEU A 603 6.22 4.59 -24.34
N HIS A 604 5.73 3.39 -24.67
CA HIS A 604 6.25 2.60 -25.80
C HIS A 604 6.00 3.29 -27.14
N GLN A 605 4.82 3.90 -27.31
CA GLN A 605 4.50 4.63 -28.53
C GLN A 605 5.34 5.91 -28.70
N LEU A 606 5.85 6.47 -27.62
CA LEU A 606 6.71 7.66 -27.67
C LEU A 606 8.16 7.35 -28.03
N VAL A 607 8.63 6.15 -27.74
CA VAL A 607 10.05 5.74 -27.94
C VAL A 607 10.24 4.96 -29.22
N GLU A 608 9.22 4.24 -29.68
CA GLU A 608 9.24 3.52 -30.96
C GLU A 608 8.72 4.46 -32.08
N PRO A 609 9.52 4.81 -33.10
CA PRO A 609 9.13 5.69 -34.19
C PRO A 609 8.10 5.06 -35.13
#